data_1f44e3e9a25425ef7ee843310a54de7e
#
_entry.id   1f44e3e9a25425ef7ee843310a54de7e
#
_cell.length_a   1.000
_cell.length_b   1.000
_cell.length_c   1.000
_cell.angle_alpha   90.00
_cell.angle_beta   90.00
_cell.angle_gamma   90.00
#
_symmetry.space_group_name_H-M   'P 1'
#
loop_
_entity.id
_entity.type
_entity.pdbx_description
1 polymer ?
#
loop_
_entity_poly.entity_id
_entity_poly.type
_entity_poly.pdbx_seq_one_letter_code
_entity_poly.pdbx_strand_id
1 'polypeptide(L)'
;MKQARNIIRCEAAWKMGYTGKNVGVAVLDTGIFPHRDFGDRITAFADFVQKRHMPYDDNGHGTHISGIIGGNGCDSEGNYCGVAPGCRIIAVKVLDSRGNGYASSVLSGLHWIRNNKERYGIRIVNISVGSYTKKWMGENSALVKGVNAAWDDGLTVVVAAGNNGPGS
;
A
#
# COMPACT_ATOMS: atom_id res chain seq x y z
N MET A 1 5.13 9.71 13.07
CA MET A 1 5.92 9.83 11.82
C MET A 1 7.29 10.48 12.03
N LYS A 2 7.41 11.65 12.66
CA LYS A 2 8.72 12.35 12.83
C LYS A 2 9.81 11.46 13.45
N GLN A 3 9.51 10.73 14.53
CA GLN A 3 10.46 9.83 15.17
C GLN A 3 10.92 8.70 14.25
N ALA A 4 9.99 8.03 13.54
CA ALA A 4 10.33 6.97 12.59
C ALA A 4 11.23 7.48 11.45
N ARG A 5 10.91 8.64 10.87
CA ARG A 5 11.71 9.28 9.82
C ARG A 5 13.14 9.60 10.29
N ASN A 6 13.28 10.07 11.53
CA ASN A 6 14.59 10.36 12.11
C ASN A 6 15.43 9.08 12.26
N ILE A 7 14.83 7.99 12.76
CA ILE A 7 15.52 6.71 12.94
C ILE A 7 16.05 6.18 11.61
N ILE A 8 15.22 6.21 10.55
CA ILE A 8 15.61 5.72 9.22
C ILE A 8 16.31 6.79 8.36
N ARG A 9 16.57 7.97 8.92
CA ARG A 9 17.29 9.08 8.27
C ARG A 9 16.69 9.54 6.94
N CYS A 10 15.36 9.60 6.83
CA CYS A 10 14.66 10.02 5.60
C CYS A 10 15.17 11.35 5.04
N GLU A 11 15.42 12.33 5.93
CA GLU A 11 15.85 13.67 5.52
C GLU A 11 17.19 13.66 4.77
N ALA A 12 18.08 12.72 5.08
CA ALA A 12 19.34 12.58 4.34
C ALA A 12 19.08 12.17 2.88
N ALA A 13 18.14 11.20 2.67
CA ALA A 13 17.74 10.79 1.34
C ALA A 13 17.03 11.93 0.57
N TRP A 14 16.17 12.69 1.24
CA TRP A 14 15.47 13.82 0.63
C TRP A 14 16.41 14.95 0.20
N LYS A 15 17.43 15.27 1.02
CA LYS A 15 18.50 16.24 0.65
C LYS A 15 19.28 15.82 -0.59
N MET A 16 19.36 14.52 -0.86
CA MET A 16 19.95 13.96 -2.08
C MET A 16 18.95 13.87 -3.25
N GLY A 17 17.71 14.34 -3.08
CA GLY A 17 16.66 14.30 -4.09
C GLY A 17 15.83 13.00 -4.13
N TYR A 18 16.11 12.05 -3.26
CA TYR A 18 15.39 10.77 -3.20
C TYR A 18 14.07 10.89 -2.41
N THR A 19 13.03 11.39 -3.03
CA THR A 19 11.69 11.57 -2.44
C THR A 19 10.68 10.53 -2.89
N GLY A 20 11.09 9.56 -3.69
CA GLY A 20 10.18 8.60 -4.34
C GLY A 20 9.56 9.13 -5.63
N LYS A 21 9.99 10.28 -6.15
CA LYS A 21 9.47 10.85 -7.42
C LYS A 21 9.57 9.83 -8.56
N ASN A 22 8.48 9.68 -9.31
CA ASN A 22 8.30 8.72 -10.41
C ASN A 22 8.23 7.24 -10.00
N VAL A 23 8.23 6.92 -8.71
CA VAL A 23 8.00 5.56 -8.22
C VAL A 23 6.54 5.40 -7.84
N GLY A 24 5.88 4.39 -8.43
CA GLY A 24 4.53 3.97 -8.06
C GLY A 24 4.57 2.97 -6.90
N VAL A 25 3.79 3.22 -5.86
CA VAL A 25 3.56 2.31 -4.74
C VAL A 25 2.11 1.86 -4.76
N ALA A 26 1.89 0.58 -5.00
CA ALA A 26 0.57 -0.01 -4.90
C ALA A 26 0.28 -0.40 -3.43
N VAL A 27 -0.87 0.02 -2.91
CA VAL A 27 -1.30 -0.24 -1.54
C VAL A 27 -2.57 -1.09 -1.58
N LEU A 28 -2.45 -2.38 -1.21
CA LEU A 28 -3.57 -3.30 -1.07
C LEU A 28 -4.12 -3.19 0.35
N ASP A 29 -5.28 -2.53 0.47
CA ASP A 29 -5.84 -2.18 1.77
C ASP A 29 -7.35 -1.87 1.68
N THR A 30 -7.90 -1.06 2.61
CA THR A 30 -9.30 -0.65 2.68
C THR A 30 -9.70 0.44 1.65
N GLY A 31 -8.76 0.94 0.88
CA GLY A 31 -8.98 2.03 -0.08
C GLY A 31 -8.11 3.25 0.21
N ILE A 32 -8.51 4.40 -0.30
CA ILE A 32 -7.85 5.68 -0.07
C ILE A 32 -8.86 6.82 -0.13
N PHE A 33 -8.85 7.71 0.86
CA PHE A 33 -9.54 9.00 0.81
C PHE A 33 -8.64 10.02 0.09
N PRO A 34 -9.16 10.82 -0.86
CA PRO A 34 -8.39 11.85 -1.56
C PRO A 34 -8.05 13.04 -0.65
N HIS A 35 -7.09 12.84 0.26
CA HIS A 35 -6.62 13.86 1.18
C HIS A 35 -5.66 14.83 0.48
N ARG A 36 -5.60 16.09 0.93
CA ARG A 36 -4.72 17.14 0.36
C ARG A 36 -3.24 16.76 0.37
N ASP A 37 -2.80 15.98 1.35
CA ASP A 37 -1.43 15.48 1.43
C ASP A 37 -1.02 14.57 0.27
N PHE A 38 -1.97 14.08 -0.50
CA PHE A 38 -1.66 13.31 -1.71
C PHE A 38 -1.63 14.18 -2.98
N GLY A 39 -2.36 15.31 -3.01
CA GLY A 39 -2.48 16.15 -4.20
C GLY A 39 -2.99 15.34 -5.40
N ASP A 40 -2.27 15.42 -6.52
CA ASP A 40 -2.51 14.68 -7.76
C ASP A 40 -1.81 13.31 -7.83
N ARG A 41 -1.19 12.86 -6.73
CA ARG A 41 -0.35 11.67 -6.70
C ARG A 41 -1.10 10.34 -6.47
N ILE A 42 -2.42 10.37 -6.27
CA ILE A 42 -3.27 9.17 -6.39
C ILE A 42 -3.51 8.96 -7.88
N THR A 43 -2.67 8.15 -8.51
CA THR A 43 -2.65 8.00 -9.99
C THR A 43 -3.53 6.87 -10.50
N ALA A 44 -3.95 5.95 -9.64
CA ALA A 44 -4.91 4.91 -9.96
C ALA A 44 -5.66 4.43 -8.72
N PHE A 45 -6.88 3.95 -8.95
CA PHE A 45 -7.72 3.30 -7.96
C PHE A 45 -8.38 2.06 -8.57
N ALA A 46 -8.35 0.94 -7.86
CA ALA A 46 -9.04 -0.28 -8.24
C ALA A 46 -9.77 -0.85 -7.03
N ASP A 47 -11.06 -1.17 -7.18
CA ASP A 47 -11.91 -1.69 -6.11
C ASP A 47 -12.37 -3.12 -6.40
N PHE A 48 -11.89 -4.07 -5.61
CA PHE A 48 -12.23 -5.50 -5.70
C PHE A 48 -13.30 -5.93 -4.68
N VAL A 49 -13.88 -4.95 -3.96
CA VAL A 49 -14.92 -5.17 -2.95
C VAL A 49 -16.29 -4.75 -3.48
N GLN A 50 -16.44 -3.46 -3.85
CA GLN A 50 -17.74 -2.90 -4.29
C GLN A 50 -17.74 -2.48 -5.77
N LYS A 51 -16.59 -2.62 -6.47
CA LYS A 51 -16.43 -2.27 -7.91
C LYS A 51 -16.68 -0.79 -8.22
N ARG A 52 -16.46 0.11 -7.26
CA ARG A 52 -16.54 1.56 -7.49
C ARG A 52 -15.34 2.05 -8.27
N HIS A 53 -15.52 3.13 -9.03
CA HIS A 53 -14.47 3.70 -9.87
C HIS A 53 -13.77 4.92 -9.26
N MET A 54 -14.41 5.59 -8.30
CA MET A 54 -13.84 6.76 -7.64
C MET A 54 -13.14 6.37 -6.32
N PRO A 55 -11.97 6.94 -6.01
CA PRO A 55 -11.28 6.68 -4.76
C PRO A 55 -12.14 6.98 -3.54
N TYR A 56 -12.18 6.03 -2.62
CA TYR A 56 -12.81 6.17 -1.30
C TYR A 56 -12.16 5.22 -0.31
N ASP A 57 -12.33 5.51 0.97
CA ASP A 57 -11.94 4.66 2.08
C ASP A 57 -13.02 4.76 3.18
N ASP A 58 -13.74 3.68 3.36
CA ASP A 58 -14.83 3.58 4.34
C ASP A 58 -14.40 2.97 5.69
N ASN A 59 -13.08 2.82 5.88
CA ASN A 59 -12.45 2.35 7.11
C ASN A 59 -11.39 3.35 7.64
N GLY A 60 -10.54 3.86 6.75
CA GLY A 60 -9.47 4.80 7.05
C GLY A 60 -8.07 4.19 7.15
N HIS A 61 -7.95 2.86 7.30
CA HIS A 61 -6.65 2.19 7.44
C HIS A 61 -5.77 2.37 6.20
N GLY A 62 -6.31 2.13 5.00
CA GLY A 62 -5.57 2.28 3.75
C GLY A 62 -5.11 3.71 3.50
N THR A 63 -5.94 4.71 3.86
CA THR A 63 -5.58 6.13 3.80
C THR A 63 -4.42 6.44 4.74
N HIS A 64 -4.46 5.91 5.98
CA HIS A 64 -3.40 6.08 6.96
C HIS A 64 -2.08 5.45 6.48
N ILE A 65 -2.11 4.21 5.99
CA ILE A 65 -0.92 3.53 5.42
C ILE A 65 -0.36 4.32 4.24
N SER A 66 -1.22 4.76 3.31
CA SER A 66 -0.81 5.59 2.17
C SER A 66 -0.17 6.91 2.62
N GLY A 67 -0.68 7.52 3.68
CA GLY A 67 -0.11 8.73 4.30
C GLY A 67 1.29 8.49 4.88
N ILE A 68 1.51 7.36 5.55
CA ILE A 68 2.81 6.94 6.07
C ILE A 68 3.81 6.75 4.91
N ILE A 69 3.37 6.18 3.81
CA ILE A 69 4.19 5.95 2.62
C ILE A 69 4.51 7.28 1.92
N GLY A 70 3.48 8.02 1.51
CA GLY A 70 3.61 9.07 0.50
C GLY A 70 2.88 10.39 0.78
N GLY A 71 2.33 10.62 1.98
CA GLY A 71 1.77 11.92 2.33
C GLY A 71 2.86 13.01 2.31
N ASN A 72 2.57 14.16 1.71
CA ASN A 72 3.55 15.28 1.69
C ASN A 72 3.48 16.18 2.92
N GLY A 73 2.47 15.96 3.78
CA GLY A 73 2.29 16.70 5.03
C GLY A 73 1.87 18.15 4.83
N CYS A 74 1.27 18.52 3.69
CA CYS A 74 0.91 19.92 3.42
C CYS A 74 -0.09 20.48 4.44
N ASP A 75 -1.02 19.67 4.94
CA ASP A 75 -1.99 20.08 5.97
C ASP A 75 -1.37 20.18 7.37
N SER A 76 -0.13 19.74 7.55
CA SER A 76 0.58 19.75 8.83
C SER A 76 1.93 20.46 8.77
N GLU A 77 2.13 21.33 7.78
CA GLU A 77 3.39 22.06 7.57
C GLU A 77 4.62 21.12 7.56
N GLY A 78 4.44 19.90 7.03
CA GLY A 78 5.47 18.86 6.96
C GLY A 78 5.64 18.00 8.22
N ASN A 79 4.93 18.27 9.32
CA ASN A 79 5.07 17.52 10.56
C ASN A 79 4.71 16.03 10.41
N TYR A 80 3.68 15.72 9.62
CA TYR A 80 3.22 14.36 9.35
C TYR A 80 3.56 13.85 7.95
N CYS A 81 4.59 14.41 7.32
CA CYS A 81 5.09 13.94 6.05
C CYS A 81 5.45 12.45 6.09
N GLY A 82 5.11 11.70 5.04
CA GLY A 82 5.45 10.29 4.86
C GLY A 82 6.93 10.07 4.53
N VAL A 83 7.29 8.83 4.26
CA VAL A 83 8.69 8.43 3.98
C VAL A 83 9.12 8.84 2.57
N ALA A 84 8.23 8.68 1.59
CA ALA A 84 8.45 8.96 0.17
C ALA A 84 7.44 10.00 -0.36
N PRO A 85 7.53 11.28 0.05
CA PRO A 85 6.48 12.27 -0.20
C PRO A 85 6.29 12.64 -1.68
N GLY A 86 7.16 12.20 -2.55
CA GLY A 86 7.07 12.38 -4.00
C GLY A 86 6.56 11.17 -4.77
N CYS A 87 6.30 10.03 -4.11
CA CYS A 87 5.84 8.83 -4.80
C CYS A 87 4.39 8.96 -5.31
N ARG A 88 4.05 8.17 -6.31
CA ARG A 88 2.68 7.97 -6.78
C ARG A 88 2.02 6.88 -5.95
N ILE A 89 0.77 7.08 -5.59
CA ILE A 89 -0.03 6.08 -4.88
C ILE A 89 -1.01 5.43 -5.85
N ILE A 90 -0.99 4.12 -5.88
CA ILE A 90 -1.95 3.28 -6.59
C ILE A 90 -2.74 2.53 -5.53
N ALA A 91 -3.96 2.97 -5.26
CA ALA A 91 -4.77 2.36 -4.22
C ALA A 91 -5.58 1.19 -4.78
N VAL A 92 -5.43 0.04 -4.15
CA VAL A 92 -6.11 -1.21 -4.53
C VAL A 92 -6.94 -1.68 -3.34
N LYS A 93 -8.25 -1.39 -3.38
CA LYS A 93 -9.16 -1.77 -2.31
C LYS A 93 -9.50 -3.25 -2.40
N VAL A 94 -9.05 -4.00 -1.42
CA VAL A 94 -9.28 -5.45 -1.25
C VAL A 94 -9.96 -5.79 0.07
N LEU A 95 -10.06 -4.82 0.98
CA LEU A 95 -10.70 -4.94 2.29
C LEU A 95 -11.94 -4.04 2.36
N ASP A 96 -12.97 -4.52 3.07
CA ASP A 96 -14.22 -3.81 3.33
C ASP A 96 -14.10 -2.74 4.42
N SER A 97 -15.22 -2.12 4.80
CA SER A 97 -15.28 -1.09 5.84
C SER A 97 -14.92 -1.59 7.25
N ARG A 98 -14.89 -2.91 7.46
CA ARG A 98 -14.48 -3.54 8.73
C ARG A 98 -13.05 -4.03 8.71
N GLY A 99 -12.33 -3.82 7.58
CA GLY A 99 -10.98 -4.32 7.38
C GLY A 99 -10.92 -5.81 7.04
N ASN A 100 -12.05 -6.42 6.68
CA ASN A 100 -12.09 -7.82 6.24
C ASN A 100 -12.01 -7.92 4.72
N GLY A 101 -11.44 -9.02 4.23
CA GLY A 101 -11.34 -9.29 2.80
C GLY A 101 -11.15 -10.77 2.49
N TYR A 102 -11.46 -11.14 1.25
CA TYR A 102 -11.26 -12.48 0.75
C TYR A 102 -9.88 -12.61 0.08
N ALA A 103 -9.24 -13.77 0.21
CA ALA A 103 -8.00 -14.06 -0.50
C ALA A 103 -8.14 -13.88 -2.02
N SER A 104 -9.32 -14.17 -2.58
CA SER A 104 -9.63 -13.94 -3.99
C SER A 104 -9.56 -12.46 -4.38
N SER A 105 -10.00 -11.53 -3.52
CA SER A 105 -9.90 -10.09 -3.78
C SER A 105 -8.44 -9.62 -3.77
N VAL A 106 -7.62 -10.14 -2.84
CA VAL A 106 -6.19 -9.84 -2.78
C VAL A 106 -5.47 -10.37 -4.03
N LEU A 107 -5.77 -11.61 -4.45
CA LEU A 107 -5.22 -12.19 -5.67
C LEU A 107 -5.62 -11.41 -6.93
N SER A 108 -6.89 -10.99 -7.02
CA SER A 108 -7.36 -10.14 -8.13
C SER A 108 -6.65 -8.80 -8.15
N GLY A 109 -6.42 -8.20 -6.97
CA GLY A 109 -5.65 -6.97 -6.81
C GLY A 109 -4.21 -7.13 -7.27
N LEU A 110 -3.52 -8.21 -6.85
CA LEU A 110 -2.15 -8.51 -7.28
C LEU A 110 -2.07 -8.73 -8.80
N HIS A 111 -3.01 -9.48 -9.37
CA HIS A 111 -3.06 -9.67 -10.80
C HIS A 111 -3.25 -8.35 -11.57
N TRP A 112 -4.14 -7.49 -11.09
CA TRP A 112 -4.36 -6.17 -11.68
C TRP A 112 -3.10 -5.30 -11.59
N ILE A 113 -2.38 -5.30 -10.47
CA ILE A 113 -1.13 -4.57 -10.28
C ILE A 113 -0.09 -5.02 -11.31
N ARG A 114 0.12 -6.33 -11.44
CA ARG A 114 1.08 -6.92 -12.38
C ARG A 114 0.80 -6.48 -13.82
N ASN A 115 -0.47 -6.50 -14.24
CA ASN A 115 -0.89 -6.10 -15.58
C ASN A 115 -0.78 -4.59 -15.84
N ASN A 116 -0.74 -3.78 -14.79
CA ASN A 116 -0.71 -2.32 -14.88
C ASN A 116 0.61 -1.69 -14.40
N LYS A 117 1.62 -2.51 -14.05
CA LYS A 117 2.86 -2.02 -13.43
C LYS A 117 3.60 -1.02 -14.29
N GLU A 118 3.70 -1.25 -15.58
CA GLU A 118 4.38 -0.33 -16.50
C GLU A 118 3.57 0.96 -16.70
N ARG A 119 2.24 0.83 -16.86
CA ARG A 119 1.35 1.99 -17.08
C ARG A 119 1.44 3.03 -15.95
N TYR A 120 1.51 2.56 -14.69
CA TYR A 120 1.53 3.45 -13.52
C TYR A 120 2.92 3.55 -12.88
N GLY A 121 3.93 2.93 -13.45
CA GLY A 121 5.30 2.91 -12.93
C GLY A 121 5.39 2.25 -11.55
N ILE A 122 4.59 1.19 -11.31
CA ILE A 122 4.57 0.49 -10.02
C ILE A 122 5.87 -0.29 -9.85
N ARG A 123 6.53 -0.07 -8.73
CA ARG A 123 7.78 -0.74 -8.35
C ARG A 123 7.68 -1.42 -7.00
N ILE A 124 6.75 -0.97 -6.15
CA ILE A 124 6.57 -1.45 -4.79
C ILE A 124 5.11 -1.82 -4.60
N VAL A 125 4.87 -2.94 -3.93
CA VAL A 125 3.54 -3.41 -3.51
C VAL A 125 3.54 -3.54 -2.00
N ASN A 126 2.66 -2.80 -1.32
CA ASN A 126 2.43 -2.93 0.12
C ASN A 126 1.14 -3.70 0.36
N ILE A 127 1.24 -4.78 1.14
CA ILE A 127 0.13 -5.67 1.50
C ILE A 127 -0.03 -5.64 3.01
N SER A 128 -0.94 -4.78 3.50
CA SER A 128 -1.22 -4.62 4.93
C SER A 128 -2.43 -5.45 5.36
N VAL A 129 -2.52 -6.69 4.87
CA VAL A 129 -3.61 -7.61 5.21
C VAL A 129 -3.09 -8.77 6.06
N GLY A 130 -3.79 -9.07 7.15
CA GLY A 130 -3.54 -10.24 7.98
C GLY A 130 -4.49 -11.39 7.65
N SER A 131 -4.09 -12.63 7.93
CA SER A 131 -4.96 -13.81 7.85
C SER A 131 -5.23 -14.34 9.26
N TYR A 132 -6.52 -14.49 9.60
CA TYR A 132 -6.94 -15.10 10.86
C TYR A 132 -7.05 -16.64 10.79
N THR A 133 -6.60 -17.26 9.71
CA THR A 133 -6.68 -18.71 9.61
C THR A 133 -5.62 -19.37 10.50
N LYS A 134 -6.07 -20.15 11.51
CA LYS A 134 -5.22 -21.07 12.28
C LYS A 134 -4.59 -22.19 11.43
N LYS A 135 -4.97 -22.32 10.17
CA LYS A 135 -4.32 -23.22 9.21
C LYS A 135 -3.13 -22.49 8.62
N TRP A 136 -1.95 -23.00 8.90
CA TRP A 136 -0.71 -22.64 8.24
C TRP A 136 -0.91 -22.71 6.72
N MET A 137 -0.85 -21.55 6.06
CA MET A 137 -0.90 -21.50 4.60
C MET A 137 0.50 -21.89 4.10
N GLY A 138 0.67 -23.14 3.77
CA GLY A 138 1.94 -23.65 3.23
C GLY A 138 2.37 -22.89 1.98
N GLU A 139 3.63 -23.01 1.60
CA GLU A 139 4.26 -22.39 0.41
C GLU A 139 3.46 -22.55 -0.88
N ASN A 140 2.59 -23.55 -0.94
CA ASN A 140 1.73 -23.87 -2.08
C ASN A 140 0.39 -23.11 -2.11
N SER A 141 0.11 -22.22 -1.14
CA SER A 141 -1.15 -21.46 -1.16
C SER A 141 -1.20 -20.53 -2.37
N ALA A 142 -2.42 -20.31 -2.88
CA ALA A 142 -2.61 -19.41 -4.02
C ALA A 142 -2.12 -17.98 -3.72
N LEU A 143 -2.25 -17.52 -2.46
CA LEU A 143 -1.81 -16.20 -2.05
C LEU A 143 -0.28 -16.08 -2.10
N VAL A 144 0.45 -17.07 -1.57
CA VAL A 144 1.92 -17.11 -1.63
C VAL A 144 2.39 -17.15 -3.08
N LYS A 145 1.76 -17.99 -3.93
CA LYS A 145 2.07 -18.02 -5.37
C LYS A 145 1.82 -16.66 -6.05
N GLY A 146 0.75 -15.95 -5.67
CA GLY A 146 0.45 -14.62 -6.20
C GLY A 146 1.49 -13.57 -5.80
N VAL A 147 1.97 -13.62 -4.54
CA VAL A 147 3.03 -12.76 -4.03
C VAL A 147 4.36 -13.06 -4.73
N ASN A 148 4.73 -14.33 -4.83
CA ASN A 148 5.96 -14.75 -5.53
C ASN A 148 5.95 -14.33 -7.00
N ALA A 149 4.82 -14.50 -7.69
CA ALA A 149 4.68 -14.05 -9.06
C ALA A 149 4.82 -12.52 -9.23
N ALA A 150 4.40 -11.72 -8.25
CA ALA A 150 4.64 -10.27 -8.25
C ALA A 150 6.13 -9.95 -8.04
N TRP A 151 6.81 -10.71 -7.17
CA TRP A 151 8.25 -10.60 -6.96
C TRP A 151 9.04 -10.98 -8.23
N ASP A 152 8.71 -12.10 -8.85
CA ASP A 152 9.34 -12.58 -10.08
C ASP A 152 9.17 -11.59 -11.25
N ASP A 153 8.07 -10.82 -11.25
CA ASP A 153 7.82 -9.71 -12.18
C ASP A 153 8.67 -8.45 -11.86
N GLY A 154 9.56 -8.49 -10.88
CA GLY A 154 10.45 -7.41 -10.49
C GLY A 154 9.84 -6.35 -9.57
N LEU A 155 8.72 -6.66 -8.91
CA LEU A 155 8.11 -5.78 -7.91
C LEU A 155 8.72 -6.06 -6.53
N THR A 156 9.02 -5.00 -5.77
CA THR A 156 9.35 -5.13 -4.35
C THR A 156 8.05 -5.33 -3.57
N VAL A 157 7.88 -6.50 -2.94
CA VAL A 157 6.67 -6.80 -2.17
C VAL A 157 6.96 -6.69 -0.67
N VAL A 158 6.17 -5.89 0.02
CA VAL A 158 6.20 -5.67 1.47
C VAL A 158 4.91 -6.21 2.07
N VAL A 159 5.02 -7.14 3.01
CA VAL A 159 3.87 -7.81 3.63
C VAL A 159 3.91 -7.64 5.13
N ALA A 160 2.77 -7.38 5.75
CA ALA A 160 2.65 -7.33 7.21
C ALA A 160 2.88 -8.73 7.82
N ALA A 161 3.70 -8.79 8.87
CA ALA A 161 3.98 -10.03 9.59
C ALA A 161 2.86 -10.45 10.55
N GLY A 162 1.83 -9.60 10.72
CA GLY A 162 0.77 -9.78 11.70
C GLY A 162 1.06 -9.04 13.02
N ASN A 163 0.04 -8.93 13.86
CA ASN A 163 0.09 -8.19 15.11
C ASN A 163 -0.67 -8.86 16.27
N ASN A 164 -0.91 -10.18 16.17
CA ASN A 164 -1.68 -10.91 17.16
C ASN A 164 -0.93 -11.16 18.49
N GLY A 165 0.34 -10.77 18.59
CA GLY A 165 1.17 -10.94 19.78
C GLY A 165 1.70 -12.38 19.98
N PRO A 166 2.53 -12.58 21.03
CA PRO A 166 3.04 -13.90 21.37
C PRO A 166 1.91 -14.76 21.94
N GLY A 167 1.66 -15.93 21.35
CA GLY A 167 0.68 -16.92 21.87
C GLY A 167 -0.68 -16.96 21.16
N SER A 168 -0.82 -16.32 20.00
CA SER A 168 -2.03 -16.41 19.16
C SER A 168 -1.87 -17.42 18.02
#